data_cedbd8f00a0b7b0b684b50f35d6c3625
#
_entry.id   cedbd8f00a0b7b0b684b50f35d6c3625
#
_cell.length_a   1.000
_cell.length_b   1.000
_cell.length_c   1.000
_cell.angle_alpha   90.00
_cell.angle_beta   90.00
_cell.angle_gamma   90.00
#
_symmetry.space_group_name_H-M   'P 1'
#
loop_
_entity.id
_entity.type
_entity.pdbx_description
1 polymer ?
#
loop_
_entity_poly.entity_id
_entity_poly.type
_entity_poly.pdbx_seq_one_letter_code
_entity_poly.pdbx_strand_id
1 'polypeptide(L)'
;MTMRLCLLSLVLILIYRAAFAQDRSHARSMTISRYGIVATSHTQASVAGAQILARGGSAVDAAIAANAVLGVTEPMMNGMGGDLFAIYWEAKTGKLYGLNSSGWAPRDLTLEHLKTNGATSMPESGIDTVTVPGAVAGWGALHQRFGRLPWKDLFQPAIFYAEHGYPVPEIIQAYWQASADWISSDPESRRVFLPDGKPPALGEIFLSPDLAKALKLIAQDGPNAFYKGEIARAILSTSQAFGGTMAADDLAEFSPEWVNPISTTYRGWTIYELPPNGQGMAALEMLNIMETSLPSPDGPLSVPELHEKIEAMKLAYADLYRYNADPRFAKVPAQGLLSKDYARDRAKLIDPSRANCEVAPGKPPASDTTYLSVVDRDGNIVSLIQSNYDAFGSGITVRGMGFVLQSRGALFSLDPASPNVLAPRKRPFHTIIPAFMERGDQHIGFGIMGGPNQPVAHAQFVSNVVDYEMNLQAALDNARFTVSPKRGCNLVIESRVKPEVRQKLSAMGHLLQVEREYSTTMGRGQAVMHDSKTNINYGASDPRADGSAEPEPPPMDPHE
;
A
#
# COMPACT_ATOMS: atom_id res chain seq x y z
N MET A 1 28.73 -42.66 -36.77
CA MET A 1 28.84 -42.37 -35.29
C MET A 1 29.15 -40.91 -35.00
N THR A 2 29.90 -40.23 -35.81
CA THR A 2 30.30 -38.79 -35.60
C THR A 2 29.18 -37.76 -35.74
N MET A 3 28.20 -37.97 -36.63
CA MET A 3 27.11 -37.02 -36.86
C MET A 3 26.06 -36.99 -35.72
N ARG A 4 25.85 -38.11 -35.02
CA ARG A 4 24.95 -38.17 -33.85
C ARG A 4 25.55 -37.53 -32.59
N LEU A 5 26.89 -37.57 -32.44
CA LEU A 5 27.57 -36.89 -31.34
C LEU A 5 27.52 -35.35 -31.50
N CYS A 6 27.66 -34.84 -32.74
CA CYS A 6 27.56 -33.40 -32.99
C CYS A 6 26.13 -32.83 -32.72
N LEU A 7 25.08 -33.59 -33.06
CA LEU A 7 23.70 -33.17 -32.76
C LEU A 7 23.41 -33.17 -31.25
N LEU A 8 23.86 -34.18 -30.52
CA LEU A 8 23.71 -34.18 -29.05
C LEU A 8 24.48 -33.05 -28.37
N SER A 9 25.66 -32.72 -28.85
CA SER A 9 26.46 -31.61 -28.34
C SER A 9 25.82 -30.26 -28.63
N LEU A 10 25.19 -30.08 -29.81
CA LEU A 10 24.45 -28.85 -30.16
C LEU A 10 23.16 -28.69 -29.32
N VAL A 11 22.45 -29.77 -29.06
CA VAL A 11 21.24 -29.75 -28.21
C VAL A 11 21.61 -29.49 -26.76
N LEU A 12 22.69 -30.05 -26.23
CA LEU A 12 23.19 -29.75 -24.88
C LEU A 12 23.67 -28.32 -24.75
N ILE A 13 24.30 -27.72 -25.76
CA ILE A 13 24.74 -26.33 -25.75
C ILE A 13 23.53 -25.37 -25.82
N LEU A 14 22.48 -25.74 -26.57
CA LEU A 14 21.24 -24.97 -26.64
C LEU A 14 20.44 -25.02 -25.31
N ILE A 15 20.40 -26.19 -24.66
CA ILE A 15 19.76 -26.34 -23.34
C ILE A 15 20.57 -25.60 -22.26
N TYR A 16 21.91 -25.62 -22.34
CA TYR A 16 22.76 -24.90 -21.39
C TYR A 16 22.66 -23.36 -21.53
N ARG A 17 22.45 -22.86 -22.75
CA ARG A 17 22.23 -21.41 -22.96
C ARG A 17 20.84 -20.95 -22.54
N ALA A 18 19.80 -21.77 -22.61
CA ALA A 18 18.46 -21.45 -22.14
C ALA A 18 18.39 -21.41 -20.61
N ALA A 19 19.25 -22.14 -19.89
CA ALA A 19 19.26 -22.21 -18.43
C ALA A 19 19.88 -20.96 -17.74
N PHE A 20 20.53 -20.06 -18.49
CA PHE A 20 21.19 -18.86 -17.97
C PHE A 20 20.70 -17.54 -18.61
N ALA A 21 19.60 -17.56 -19.33
CA ALA A 21 19.00 -16.34 -19.84
C ALA A 21 18.38 -15.56 -18.66
N GLN A 22 19.11 -14.59 -18.13
CA GLN A 22 18.54 -13.65 -17.15
C GLN A 22 17.46 -12.81 -17.82
N ASP A 23 16.33 -12.68 -17.14
CA ASP A 23 15.34 -11.67 -17.54
C ASP A 23 15.94 -10.26 -17.40
N ARG A 24 16.01 -9.53 -18.52
CA ARG A 24 16.56 -8.18 -18.61
C ARG A 24 15.48 -7.18 -19.05
N SER A 25 14.20 -7.54 -18.91
CA SER A 25 13.06 -6.70 -19.29
C SER A 25 12.71 -5.62 -18.25
N HIS A 26 13.49 -5.51 -17.17
CA HIS A 26 13.26 -4.59 -16.05
C HIS A 26 14.20 -3.38 -16.07
N ALA A 27 13.77 -2.26 -15.46
CA ALA A 27 14.49 -0.99 -15.45
C ALA A 27 15.74 -1.03 -14.54
N ARG A 28 15.71 -1.79 -13.43
CA ARG A 28 16.84 -1.98 -12.50
C ARG A 28 16.95 -3.42 -12.05
N SER A 29 18.13 -3.78 -11.54
CA SER A 29 18.35 -5.11 -10.97
C SER A 29 17.67 -5.23 -9.60
N MET A 30 17.22 -6.43 -9.28
CA MET A 30 16.77 -6.82 -7.95
C MET A 30 17.94 -6.79 -6.95
N THR A 31 17.72 -6.28 -5.74
CA THR A 31 18.69 -6.35 -4.64
C THR A 31 18.72 -7.77 -4.08
N ILE A 32 19.92 -8.33 -3.87
CA ILE A 32 20.12 -9.67 -3.33
C ILE A 32 21.10 -9.58 -2.17
N SER A 33 20.75 -10.17 -1.01
CA SER A 33 21.55 -10.11 0.21
C SER A 33 21.45 -11.39 1.03
N ARG A 34 22.50 -11.70 1.78
CA ARG A 34 22.46 -12.70 2.87
C ARG A 34 21.95 -12.11 4.17
N TYR A 35 21.89 -10.79 4.26
CA TYR A 35 21.40 -10.00 5.39
C TYR A 35 20.01 -9.46 5.06
N GLY A 36 19.43 -8.65 5.95
CA GLY A 36 18.13 -8.06 5.73
C GLY A 36 18.04 -7.13 4.51
N ILE A 37 16.84 -6.80 4.09
CA ILE A 37 16.55 -5.82 3.03
C ILE A 37 15.35 -4.98 3.45
N VAL A 38 15.42 -3.68 3.19
CA VAL A 38 14.32 -2.73 3.38
C VAL A 38 13.96 -2.09 2.04
N ALA A 39 12.74 -2.30 1.57
CA ALA A 39 12.21 -1.71 0.34
C ALA A 39 11.11 -0.70 0.66
N THR A 40 11.32 0.56 0.29
CA THR A 40 10.37 1.67 0.51
C THR A 40 10.25 2.57 -0.71
N SER A 41 9.25 3.45 -0.71
CA SER A 41 9.02 4.45 -1.75
C SER A 41 10.00 5.64 -1.71
N HIS A 42 10.85 5.74 -0.68
CA HIS A 42 11.81 6.82 -0.52
C HIS A 42 13.16 6.31 -0.01
N THR A 43 14.26 6.61 -0.71
CA THR A 43 15.59 6.06 -0.43
C THR A 43 16.06 6.33 1.01
N GLN A 44 15.83 7.53 1.58
CA GLN A 44 16.21 7.83 2.97
C GLN A 44 15.51 6.91 3.98
N ALA A 45 14.26 6.54 3.73
CA ALA A 45 13.53 5.61 4.59
C ALA A 45 14.09 4.18 4.49
N SER A 46 14.43 3.73 3.28
CA SER A 46 15.08 2.41 3.09
C SER A 46 16.43 2.35 3.80
N VAL A 47 17.26 3.39 3.68
CA VAL A 47 18.55 3.49 4.37
C VAL A 47 18.36 3.50 5.90
N ALA A 48 17.40 4.27 6.42
CA ALA A 48 17.10 4.30 7.85
C ALA A 48 16.71 2.92 8.39
N GLY A 49 15.83 2.21 7.69
CA GLY A 49 15.45 0.84 8.06
C GLY A 49 16.63 -0.13 8.01
N ALA A 50 17.47 -0.07 6.96
CA ALA A 50 18.67 -0.90 6.84
C ALA A 50 19.69 -0.65 7.97
N GLN A 51 19.83 0.60 8.41
CA GLN A 51 20.66 0.95 9.57
C GLN A 51 20.10 0.37 10.88
N ILE A 52 18.78 0.32 11.05
CA ILE A 52 18.14 -0.33 12.21
C ILE A 52 18.40 -1.84 12.19
N LEU A 53 18.30 -2.51 11.03
CA LEU A 53 18.67 -3.93 10.89
C LEU A 53 20.15 -4.16 11.27
N ALA A 54 21.08 -3.34 10.77
CA ALA A 54 22.51 -3.44 11.07
C ALA A 54 22.83 -3.29 12.56
N ARG A 55 21.99 -2.60 13.33
CA ARG A 55 22.09 -2.48 14.79
C ARG A 55 21.47 -3.65 15.55
N GLY A 56 21.03 -4.72 14.85
CA GLY A 56 20.40 -5.90 15.43
C GLY A 56 18.89 -5.77 15.63
N GLY A 57 18.27 -4.77 15.03
CA GLY A 57 16.81 -4.60 15.02
C GLY A 57 16.10 -5.72 14.26
N SER A 58 14.86 -6.00 14.65
CA SER A 58 13.97 -6.90 13.93
C SER A 58 13.42 -6.25 12.64
N ALA A 59 12.80 -7.06 11.77
CA ALA A 59 12.06 -6.52 10.62
C ALA A 59 11.00 -5.50 11.04
N VAL A 60 10.37 -5.68 12.22
CA VAL A 60 9.39 -4.74 12.78
C VAL A 60 10.05 -3.42 13.20
N ASP A 61 11.19 -3.46 13.87
CA ASP A 61 11.92 -2.25 14.26
C ASP A 61 12.31 -1.43 13.03
N ALA A 62 12.84 -2.09 12.00
CA ALA A 62 13.21 -1.45 10.74
C ALA A 62 12.00 -0.87 10.00
N ALA A 63 10.87 -1.60 9.98
CA ALA A 63 9.64 -1.12 9.36
C ALA A 63 9.07 0.12 10.05
N ILE A 64 9.08 0.17 11.40
CA ILE A 64 8.64 1.35 12.17
C ILE A 64 9.56 2.55 11.88
N ALA A 65 10.86 2.36 11.92
CA ALA A 65 11.83 3.43 11.68
C ALA A 65 11.71 3.98 10.24
N ALA A 66 11.62 3.09 9.24
CA ALA A 66 11.41 3.48 7.86
C ALA A 66 10.07 4.21 7.67
N ASN A 67 8.99 3.73 8.28
CA ASN A 67 7.68 4.36 8.19
C ASN A 67 7.65 5.74 8.88
N ALA A 68 8.32 5.91 10.02
CA ALA A 68 8.48 7.21 10.66
C ALA A 68 9.25 8.20 9.77
N VAL A 69 10.31 7.76 9.08
CA VAL A 69 11.04 8.58 8.09
C VAL A 69 10.14 8.93 6.90
N LEU A 70 9.35 7.98 6.38
CA LEU A 70 8.37 8.26 5.32
C LEU A 70 7.36 9.34 5.73
N GLY A 71 6.94 9.39 7.00
CA GLY A 71 6.09 10.46 7.53
C GLY A 71 6.73 11.84 7.47
N VAL A 72 8.05 11.92 7.44
CA VAL A 72 8.82 13.17 7.24
C VAL A 72 9.02 13.47 5.76
N THR A 73 9.37 12.45 4.97
CA THR A 73 9.84 12.61 3.57
C THR A 73 8.72 12.52 2.52
N GLU A 74 7.58 11.93 2.89
CA GLU A 74 6.36 11.84 2.06
C GLU A 74 5.12 12.32 2.84
N PRO A 75 5.09 13.55 3.39
CA PRO A 75 4.03 14.01 4.28
C PRO A 75 2.64 14.05 3.64
N MET A 76 2.57 14.13 2.29
CA MET A 76 1.32 14.06 1.55
C MET A 76 0.70 12.66 1.57
N MET A 77 1.51 11.61 1.67
CA MET A 77 1.05 10.22 1.52
C MET A 77 0.66 9.59 2.85
N ASN A 78 1.43 9.89 3.90
CA ASN A 78 1.37 9.20 5.17
C ASN A 78 1.84 10.08 6.34
N GLY A 79 1.81 9.55 7.55
CA GLY A 79 2.26 10.20 8.77
C GLY A 79 1.48 9.74 9.99
N MET A 80 1.86 10.21 11.17
CA MET A 80 1.23 9.81 12.42
C MET A 80 -0.26 10.14 12.53
N GLY A 81 -0.78 11.03 11.68
CA GLY A 81 -2.21 11.36 11.59
C GLY A 81 -3.03 10.43 10.69
N GLY A 82 -2.42 9.38 10.12
CA GLY A 82 -3.03 8.39 9.25
C GLY A 82 -3.32 7.04 9.92
N ASP A 83 -3.67 6.06 9.08
CA ASP A 83 -3.96 4.68 9.47
C ASP A 83 -2.83 3.73 9.02
N LEU A 84 -2.77 2.54 9.64
CA LEU A 84 -1.76 1.52 9.37
C LEU A 84 -2.38 0.12 9.33
N PHE A 85 -1.98 -0.66 8.30
CA PHE A 85 -2.18 -2.10 8.25
C PHE A 85 -0.84 -2.81 8.10
N ALA A 86 -0.71 -4.01 8.68
CA ALA A 86 0.48 -4.82 8.51
C ALA A 86 0.18 -6.32 8.47
N ILE A 87 0.97 -7.05 7.69
CA ILE A 87 1.12 -8.50 7.79
C ILE A 87 2.56 -8.76 8.24
N TYR A 88 2.71 -9.58 9.27
CA TYR A 88 4.01 -10.04 9.75
C TYR A 88 4.10 -11.56 9.63
N TRP A 89 5.13 -12.04 8.95
CA TRP A 89 5.49 -13.44 8.89
C TRP A 89 6.69 -13.72 9.79
N GLU A 90 6.51 -14.66 10.72
CA GLU A 90 7.54 -15.10 11.64
C GLU A 90 8.20 -16.36 11.11
N ALA A 91 9.40 -16.25 10.55
CA ALA A 91 10.12 -17.34 9.90
C ALA A 91 10.31 -18.57 10.80
N LYS A 92 10.66 -18.35 12.08
CA LYS A 92 10.91 -19.41 13.06
C LYS A 92 9.70 -20.33 13.28
N THR A 93 8.50 -19.79 13.22
CA THR A 93 7.25 -20.53 13.52
C THR A 93 6.40 -20.82 12.28
N GLY A 94 6.71 -20.16 11.15
CA GLY A 94 5.90 -20.20 9.94
C GLY A 94 4.51 -19.57 10.13
N LYS A 95 4.35 -18.63 11.07
CA LYS A 95 3.05 -18.00 11.37
C LYS A 95 2.93 -16.63 10.77
N LEU A 96 1.74 -16.37 10.21
CA LEU A 96 1.31 -15.05 9.78
C LEU A 96 0.45 -14.37 10.85
N TYR A 97 0.69 -13.08 11.03
CA TYR A 97 -0.07 -12.21 11.91
C TYR A 97 -0.53 -10.99 11.11
N GLY A 98 -1.81 -10.66 11.19
CA GLY A 98 -2.36 -9.46 10.59
C GLY A 98 -2.66 -8.41 11.65
N LEU A 99 -2.37 -7.15 11.37
CA LEU A 99 -2.72 -6.01 12.22
C LEU A 99 -3.58 -5.02 11.43
N ASN A 100 -4.79 -4.76 11.94
CA ASN A 100 -5.67 -3.70 11.49
C ASN A 100 -5.62 -2.55 12.49
N SER A 101 -4.97 -1.47 12.13
CA SER A 101 -4.91 -0.23 12.90
C SER A 101 -5.57 0.90 12.11
N SER A 102 -6.74 0.64 11.49
CA SER A 102 -7.59 1.68 10.94
C SER A 102 -8.44 2.34 12.02
N GLY A 103 -8.53 3.66 11.94
CA GLY A 103 -9.31 4.43 12.88
C GLY A 103 -10.81 4.29 12.67
N TRP A 104 -11.55 4.53 13.73
CA TRP A 104 -13.00 4.61 13.69
C TRP A 104 -13.50 6.06 13.66
N ALA A 105 -14.75 6.25 13.23
CA ALA A 105 -15.42 7.53 13.32
C ALA A 105 -15.54 7.99 14.79
N PRO A 106 -15.34 9.28 15.10
CA PRO A 106 -15.66 9.85 16.40
C PRO A 106 -17.09 9.49 16.84
N ARG A 107 -17.31 9.37 18.14
CA ARG A 107 -18.61 8.99 18.71
C ARG A 107 -19.73 9.96 18.29
N ASP A 108 -19.42 11.24 18.23
CA ASP A 108 -20.39 12.29 17.92
C ASP A 108 -20.47 12.61 16.42
N LEU A 109 -19.70 11.96 15.57
CA LEU A 109 -19.82 12.05 14.11
C LEU A 109 -20.96 11.12 13.64
N THR A 110 -22.13 11.69 13.47
CA THR A 110 -23.37 10.99 13.13
C THR A 110 -23.95 11.44 11.79
N LEU A 111 -24.87 10.67 11.24
CA LEU A 111 -25.65 11.08 10.05
C LEU A 111 -26.44 12.37 10.32
N GLU A 112 -26.94 12.55 11.54
CA GLU A 112 -27.68 13.74 11.95
C GLU A 112 -26.78 14.97 11.98
N HIS A 113 -25.58 14.86 12.56
CA HIS A 113 -24.58 15.93 12.55
C HIS A 113 -24.30 16.42 11.13
N LEU A 114 -23.99 15.50 10.19
CA LEU A 114 -23.69 15.86 8.80
C LEU A 114 -24.89 16.48 8.09
N LYS A 115 -26.10 15.94 8.27
CA LYS A 115 -27.32 16.48 7.66
C LYS A 115 -27.66 17.87 8.20
N THR A 116 -27.47 18.10 9.50
CA THR A 116 -27.70 19.42 10.12
C THR A 116 -26.71 20.45 9.56
N ASN A 117 -25.50 20.04 9.20
CA ASN A 117 -24.51 20.87 8.53
C ASN A 117 -24.70 20.94 7.00
N GLY A 118 -25.83 20.43 6.47
CA GLY A 118 -26.21 20.56 5.07
C GLY A 118 -25.58 19.53 4.12
N ALA A 119 -24.92 18.48 4.64
CA ALA A 119 -24.31 17.48 3.79
C ALA A 119 -25.36 16.56 3.13
N THR A 120 -25.26 16.41 1.81
CA THR A 120 -26.06 15.45 0.99
C THR A 120 -25.27 14.20 0.61
N SER A 121 -23.94 14.26 0.75
CA SER A 121 -22.98 13.16 0.59
C SER A 121 -21.88 13.33 1.64
N MET A 122 -21.07 12.29 1.87
CA MET A 122 -19.83 12.47 2.65
C MET A 122 -18.98 13.56 2.01
N PRO A 123 -18.46 14.52 2.80
CA PRO A 123 -17.46 15.45 2.29
C PRO A 123 -16.20 14.69 1.84
N GLU A 124 -15.53 15.20 0.83
CA GLU A 124 -14.28 14.63 0.35
C GLU A 124 -13.09 14.99 1.25
N SER A 125 -13.23 16.05 2.05
CA SER A 125 -12.16 16.67 2.83
C SER A 125 -12.68 17.44 4.05
N GLY A 126 -11.79 17.98 4.87
CA GLY A 126 -12.12 18.76 6.05
C GLY A 126 -12.34 17.89 7.29
N ILE A 127 -12.76 18.55 8.38
CA ILE A 127 -12.75 17.92 9.72
C ILE A 127 -13.72 16.75 9.87
N ASP A 128 -14.85 16.77 9.17
CA ASP A 128 -15.86 15.70 9.22
C ASP A 128 -15.43 14.42 8.49
N THR A 129 -14.28 14.45 7.79
CA THR A 129 -13.67 13.25 7.21
C THR A 129 -12.63 12.60 8.11
N VAL A 130 -12.28 13.23 9.23
CA VAL A 130 -11.22 12.75 10.12
C VAL A 130 -11.75 11.62 11.00
N THR A 131 -11.15 10.44 10.85
CA THR A 131 -11.29 9.33 11.80
C THR A 131 -10.13 9.34 12.79
N VAL A 132 -10.25 8.62 13.90
CA VAL A 132 -9.16 8.51 14.88
C VAL A 132 -7.90 7.99 14.20
N PRO A 133 -6.76 8.70 14.22
CA PRO A 133 -5.55 8.22 13.58
C PRO A 133 -5.02 6.94 14.23
N GLY A 134 -4.75 5.90 13.44
CA GLY A 134 -4.37 4.59 13.96
C GLY A 134 -2.87 4.25 13.88
N ALA A 135 -2.09 5.00 13.10
CA ALA A 135 -0.70 4.64 12.78
C ALA A 135 0.19 4.43 14.00
N VAL A 136 0.15 5.35 14.98
CA VAL A 136 1.01 5.29 16.17
C VAL A 136 0.66 4.11 17.08
N ALA A 137 -0.63 3.78 17.21
CA ALA A 137 -1.06 2.58 17.95
C ALA A 137 -0.61 1.30 17.25
N GLY A 138 -0.66 1.28 15.91
CA GLY A 138 -0.15 0.19 15.10
C GLY A 138 1.35 -0.04 15.32
N TRP A 139 2.16 1.03 15.30
CA TRP A 139 3.59 0.94 15.64
C TRP A 139 3.80 0.36 17.03
N GLY A 140 3.05 0.85 18.04
CA GLY A 140 3.15 0.36 19.42
C GLY A 140 2.82 -1.13 19.56
N ALA A 141 1.74 -1.58 18.91
CA ALA A 141 1.32 -2.98 18.94
C ALA A 141 2.33 -3.93 18.25
N LEU A 142 2.89 -3.51 17.11
CA LEU A 142 3.94 -4.25 16.40
C LEU A 142 5.22 -4.34 17.25
N HIS A 143 5.69 -3.21 17.78
CA HIS A 143 6.90 -3.17 18.60
C HIS A 143 6.77 -3.96 19.89
N GLN A 144 5.65 -3.83 20.60
CA GLN A 144 5.39 -4.57 21.84
C GLN A 144 5.52 -6.08 21.65
N ARG A 145 5.15 -6.59 20.48
CA ARG A 145 5.11 -8.03 20.22
C ARG A 145 6.38 -8.57 19.58
N PHE A 146 6.99 -7.79 18.68
CA PHE A 146 8.06 -8.27 17.79
C PHE A 146 9.29 -7.36 17.75
N GLY A 147 9.29 -6.22 18.45
CA GLY A 147 10.44 -5.32 18.54
C GLY A 147 11.58 -5.93 19.34
N ARG A 148 12.81 -5.56 19.00
CA ARG A 148 14.05 -5.97 19.66
C ARG A 148 14.83 -4.78 20.23
N LEU A 149 14.85 -3.66 19.50
CA LEU A 149 15.54 -2.46 19.93
C LEU A 149 14.67 -1.58 20.84
N PRO A 150 15.26 -0.72 21.67
CA PRO A 150 14.51 0.24 22.46
C PRO A 150 13.64 1.14 21.58
N TRP A 151 12.36 1.28 21.94
CA TRP A 151 11.37 2.08 21.20
C TRP A 151 11.88 3.45 20.73
N LYS A 152 12.52 4.21 21.63
CA LYS A 152 13.03 5.56 21.37
C LYS A 152 14.06 5.61 20.24
N ASP A 153 14.82 4.52 20.03
CA ASP A 153 15.89 4.46 19.04
C ASP A 153 15.35 4.39 17.62
N LEU A 154 14.13 3.85 17.45
CA LEU A 154 13.50 3.70 16.14
C LEU A 154 13.13 5.05 15.50
N PHE A 155 12.93 6.08 16.31
CA PHE A 155 12.52 7.40 15.82
C PHE A 155 13.70 8.34 15.56
N GLN A 156 14.92 7.97 15.94
CA GLN A 156 16.09 8.84 15.79
C GLN A 156 16.34 9.26 14.33
N PRO A 157 16.24 8.36 13.31
CA PRO A 157 16.41 8.78 11.93
C PRO A 157 15.35 9.79 11.48
N ALA A 158 14.09 9.57 11.84
CA ALA A 158 13.00 10.48 11.49
C ALA A 158 13.14 11.84 12.17
N ILE A 159 13.51 11.86 13.45
CA ILE A 159 13.79 13.10 14.20
C ILE A 159 14.95 13.86 13.53
N PHE A 160 16.02 13.15 13.13
CA PHE A 160 17.15 13.76 12.43
C PHE A 160 16.72 14.46 11.15
N TYR A 161 15.97 13.77 10.25
CA TYR A 161 15.50 14.38 9.00
C TYR A 161 14.51 15.52 9.23
N ALA A 162 13.67 15.43 10.25
CA ALA A 162 12.73 16.51 10.56
C ALA A 162 13.44 17.77 11.10
N GLU A 163 14.54 17.63 11.86
CA GLU A 163 15.31 18.74 12.44
C GLU A 163 16.34 19.34 11.49
N HIS A 164 17.04 18.49 10.72
CA HIS A 164 18.14 18.93 9.87
C HIS A 164 17.77 19.02 8.40
N GLY A 165 16.58 18.51 8.05
CA GLY A 165 16.02 18.53 6.71
C GLY A 165 16.53 17.39 5.81
N TYR A 166 15.89 17.29 4.67
CA TYR A 166 16.24 16.37 3.59
C TYR A 166 16.05 17.06 2.23
N PRO A 167 16.82 16.70 1.19
CA PRO A 167 16.60 17.23 -0.15
C PRO A 167 15.32 16.60 -0.76
N VAL A 168 14.41 17.45 -1.24
CA VAL A 168 13.13 17.01 -1.84
C VAL A 168 13.39 16.33 -3.20
N PRO A 169 12.98 15.06 -3.41
CA PRO A 169 13.19 14.35 -4.67
C PRO A 169 12.08 14.60 -5.69
N GLU A 170 12.23 14.04 -6.90
CA GLU A 170 11.43 14.38 -8.08
C GLU A 170 9.95 14.07 -7.94
N ILE A 171 9.60 12.85 -7.55
CA ILE A 171 8.21 12.40 -7.46
C ILE A 171 7.49 13.12 -6.33
N ILE A 172 8.14 13.27 -5.19
CA ILE A 172 7.61 13.99 -4.02
C ILE A 172 7.38 15.47 -4.34
N GLN A 173 8.34 16.10 -5.05
CA GLN A 173 8.17 17.49 -5.50
C GLN A 173 6.95 17.66 -6.41
N ALA A 174 6.74 16.75 -7.35
CA ALA A 174 5.58 16.78 -8.25
C ALA A 174 4.24 16.67 -7.51
N TYR A 175 4.15 15.77 -6.49
CA TYR A 175 2.96 15.67 -5.64
C TYR A 175 2.74 16.93 -4.80
N TRP A 176 3.81 17.49 -4.25
CA TRP A 176 3.74 18.72 -3.48
C TRP A 176 3.20 19.87 -4.33
N GLN A 177 3.75 20.02 -5.54
CA GLN A 177 3.30 21.03 -6.49
C GLN A 177 1.82 20.86 -6.87
N ALA A 178 1.38 19.62 -7.09
CA ALA A 178 -0.02 19.32 -7.41
C ALA A 178 -0.98 19.60 -6.26
N SER A 179 -0.48 19.58 -5.02
CA SER A 179 -1.28 19.79 -3.80
C SER A 179 -1.20 21.22 -3.25
N ALA A 180 -0.50 22.14 -3.89
CA ALA A 180 -0.19 23.46 -3.35
C ALA A 180 -1.46 24.29 -3.00
N ASP A 181 -2.42 24.33 -3.91
CA ASP A 181 -3.68 25.06 -3.71
C ASP A 181 -4.48 24.46 -2.54
N TRP A 182 -4.49 23.14 -2.45
CA TRP A 182 -5.14 22.39 -1.38
C TRP A 182 -4.53 22.70 0.00
N ILE A 183 -3.20 22.61 0.13
CA ILE A 183 -2.46 22.91 1.35
C ILE A 183 -2.67 24.36 1.80
N SER A 184 -2.79 25.28 0.86
CA SER A 184 -2.93 26.71 1.15
C SER A 184 -4.26 27.08 1.80
N SER A 185 -5.26 26.18 1.80
CA SER A 185 -6.60 26.42 2.34
C SER A 185 -6.63 26.50 3.88
N ASP A 186 -5.71 25.78 4.56
CA ASP A 186 -5.52 25.88 6.01
C ASP A 186 -4.26 26.68 6.33
N PRO A 187 -4.35 27.74 7.17
CA PRO A 187 -3.19 28.56 7.53
C PRO A 187 -2.04 27.78 8.16
N GLU A 188 -2.32 26.75 8.97
CA GLU A 188 -1.28 25.93 9.59
C GLU A 188 -0.63 24.98 8.57
N SER A 189 -1.41 24.34 7.70
CA SER A 189 -0.88 23.53 6.61
C SER A 189 -0.01 24.36 5.67
N ARG A 190 -0.46 25.57 5.33
CA ARG A 190 0.34 26.53 4.55
C ARG A 190 1.66 26.88 5.24
N ARG A 191 1.63 27.18 6.55
CA ARG A 191 2.83 27.52 7.33
C ARG A 191 3.85 26.38 7.35
N VAL A 192 3.35 25.14 7.52
CA VAL A 192 4.21 23.95 7.67
C VAL A 192 4.74 23.46 6.33
N PHE A 193 3.90 23.39 5.30
CA PHE A 193 4.22 22.68 4.06
C PHE A 193 4.51 23.59 2.85
N LEU A 194 4.28 24.89 2.96
CA LEU A 194 4.58 25.85 1.91
C LEU A 194 5.53 26.93 2.45
N PRO A 195 6.82 26.62 2.70
CA PRO A 195 7.79 27.62 3.09
C PRO A 195 7.82 28.74 2.04
N ASP A 196 7.84 29.98 2.50
CA ASP A 196 7.73 31.17 1.64
C ASP A 196 6.47 31.20 0.73
N GLY A 197 5.40 30.47 1.12
CA GLY A 197 4.12 30.41 0.44
C GLY A 197 4.10 29.56 -0.85
N LYS A 198 5.09 28.73 -1.09
CA LYS A 198 5.21 27.83 -2.26
C LYS A 198 5.73 26.45 -1.87
N PRO A 199 5.46 25.40 -2.69
CA PRO A 199 6.08 24.08 -2.52
C PRO A 199 7.59 24.17 -2.58
N PRO A 200 8.31 23.34 -1.80
CA PRO A 200 9.77 23.22 -1.91
C PRO A 200 10.18 22.83 -3.34
N ALA A 201 11.28 23.39 -3.82
CA ALA A 201 11.84 23.04 -5.12
C ALA A 201 12.56 21.68 -5.09
N LEU A 202 12.80 21.09 -6.28
CA LEU A 202 13.62 19.90 -6.41
C LEU A 202 15.01 20.12 -5.81
N GLY A 203 15.43 19.25 -4.89
CA GLY A 203 16.71 19.33 -4.19
C GLY A 203 16.76 20.37 -3.07
N GLU A 204 15.71 21.15 -2.85
CA GLU A 204 15.62 22.08 -1.72
C GLU A 204 15.55 21.31 -0.40
N ILE A 205 16.22 21.82 0.63
CA ILE A 205 16.21 21.20 1.95
C ILE A 205 14.93 21.59 2.67
N PHE A 206 14.07 20.62 2.91
CA PHE A 206 12.84 20.80 3.67
C PHE A 206 13.02 20.37 5.13
N LEU A 207 12.61 21.23 6.05
CA LEU A 207 12.64 21.03 7.51
C LEU A 207 11.23 21.00 8.09
N SER A 208 11.03 20.18 9.11
CA SER A 208 9.75 20.11 9.83
C SER A 208 9.94 20.08 11.35
N PRO A 209 10.30 21.21 11.99
CA PRO A 209 10.64 21.26 13.41
C PRO A 209 9.45 20.89 14.32
N ASP A 210 8.23 21.20 13.92
CA ASP A 210 7.03 20.82 14.67
C ASP A 210 6.83 19.29 14.65
N LEU A 211 7.08 18.64 13.50
CA LEU A 211 7.04 17.18 13.39
C LEU A 211 8.15 16.53 14.20
N ALA A 212 9.35 17.13 14.24
CA ALA A 212 10.45 16.67 15.10
C ALA A 212 10.04 16.69 16.58
N LYS A 213 9.34 17.77 17.02
CA LYS A 213 8.78 17.84 18.38
C LYS A 213 7.81 16.68 18.64
N ALA A 214 6.86 16.45 17.74
CA ALA A 214 5.88 15.37 17.89
C ALA A 214 6.54 13.99 17.92
N LEU A 215 7.54 13.73 17.05
CA LEU A 215 8.31 12.49 17.05
C LEU A 215 9.11 12.27 18.34
N LYS A 216 9.69 13.35 18.93
CA LYS A 216 10.39 13.28 20.23
C LYS A 216 9.43 12.89 21.36
N LEU A 217 8.22 13.46 21.40
CA LEU A 217 7.18 13.07 22.37
C LEU A 217 6.83 11.58 22.23
N ILE A 218 6.65 11.08 21.00
CA ILE A 218 6.38 9.66 20.75
C ILE A 218 7.58 8.79 21.16
N ALA A 219 8.79 9.20 20.85
CA ALA A 219 10.00 8.45 21.21
C ALA A 219 10.18 8.34 22.74
N GLN A 220 9.79 9.37 23.49
CA GLN A 220 9.92 9.44 24.94
C GLN A 220 8.80 8.70 25.65
N ASP A 221 7.54 8.95 25.31
CA ASP A 221 6.36 8.55 26.08
C ASP A 221 5.53 7.44 25.37
N GLY A 222 6.02 6.95 24.22
CA GLY A 222 5.35 5.92 23.44
C GLY A 222 4.00 6.39 22.87
N PRO A 223 3.10 5.45 22.51
CA PRO A 223 1.77 5.77 21.99
C PRO A 223 0.91 6.63 22.93
N ASN A 224 1.19 6.63 24.23
CA ASN A 224 0.46 7.48 25.18
C ASN A 224 0.62 8.98 24.90
N ALA A 225 1.77 9.41 24.39
CA ALA A 225 1.96 10.79 23.95
C ALA A 225 0.92 11.22 22.93
N PHE A 226 0.56 10.32 22.01
CA PHE A 226 -0.37 10.55 20.92
C PHE A 226 -1.84 10.47 21.35
N TYR A 227 -2.21 9.47 22.15
CA TYR A 227 -3.63 9.20 22.45
C TYR A 227 -4.11 9.81 23.75
N LYS A 228 -3.23 10.19 24.67
CA LYS A 228 -3.57 10.72 26.01
C LYS A 228 -2.72 11.93 26.43
N GLY A 229 -1.63 12.19 25.71
CA GLY A 229 -0.64 13.22 26.06
C GLY A 229 -0.83 14.56 25.38
N GLU A 230 0.29 15.22 25.09
CA GLU A 230 0.32 16.56 24.49
C GLU A 230 -0.23 16.54 23.05
N ILE A 231 0.10 15.50 22.28
CA ILE A 231 -0.38 15.35 20.88
C ILE A 231 -1.90 15.19 20.86
N ALA A 232 -2.49 14.37 21.78
CA ALA A 232 -3.94 14.24 21.89
C ALA A 232 -4.61 15.62 22.12
N ARG A 233 -4.08 16.41 23.05
CA ARG A 233 -4.61 17.75 23.32
C ARG A 233 -4.55 18.67 22.09
N ALA A 234 -3.46 18.60 21.32
CA ALA A 234 -3.31 19.36 20.08
C ALA A 234 -4.32 18.92 19.00
N ILE A 235 -4.53 17.61 18.83
CA ILE A 235 -5.55 17.05 17.91
C ILE A 235 -6.95 17.55 18.30
N LEU A 236 -7.33 17.45 19.58
CA LEU A 236 -8.64 17.86 20.07
C LEU A 236 -8.86 19.36 19.90
N SER A 237 -7.87 20.17 20.25
CA SER A 237 -7.93 21.64 20.04
C SER A 237 -8.05 22.00 18.56
N THR A 238 -7.33 21.30 17.68
CA THR A 238 -7.43 21.50 16.24
C THR A 238 -8.82 21.09 15.73
N SER A 239 -9.32 19.91 16.14
CA SER A 239 -10.66 19.44 15.78
C SER A 239 -11.74 20.46 16.20
N GLN A 240 -11.70 20.92 17.45
CA GLN A 240 -12.64 21.92 17.96
C GLN A 240 -12.60 23.24 17.17
N ALA A 241 -11.40 23.69 16.78
CA ALA A 241 -11.24 24.93 16.02
C ALA A 241 -11.89 24.89 14.64
N PHE A 242 -12.06 23.69 14.06
CA PHE A 242 -12.75 23.45 12.80
C PHE A 242 -14.21 22.97 12.96
N GLY A 243 -14.75 22.97 14.20
CA GLY A 243 -16.10 22.48 14.48
C GLY A 243 -16.24 20.95 14.42
N GLY A 244 -15.13 20.22 14.53
CA GLY A 244 -15.12 18.75 14.50
C GLY A 244 -15.64 18.13 15.79
N THR A 245 -15.98 16.85 15.71
CA THR A 245 -16.68 16.08 16.76
C THR A 245 -15.78 15.18 17.60
N MET A 246 -14.45 15.16 17.34
CA MET A 246 -13.52 14.28 18.06
C MET A 246 -13.42 14.63 19.55
N ALA A 247 -13.63 13.66 20.42
CA ALA A 247 -13.54 13.77 21.86
C ALA A 247 -12.33 13.04 22.44
N ALA A 248 -11.97 13.34 23.68
CA ALA A 248 -10.83 12.71 24.35
C ALA A 248 -10.94 11.19 24.44
N ASP A 249 -12.15 10.68 24.70
CA ASP A 249 -12.41 9.24 24.76
C ASP A 249 -12.28 8.55 23.40
N ASP A 250 -12.49 9.27 22.28
CA ASP A 250 -12.29 8.70 20.94
C ASP A 250 -10.85 8.31 20.71
N LEU A 251 -9.93 9.16 21.17
CA LEU A 251 -8.49 8.89 21.13
C LEU A 251 -8.07 7.89 22.22
N ALA A 252 -8.46 8.12 23.48
CA ALA A 252 -7.96 7.35 24.63
C ALA A 252 -8.37 5.87 24.63
N GLU A 253 -9.52 5.55 24.04
CA GLU A 253 -10.06 4.18 23.94
C GLU A 253 -9.62 3.46 22.66
N PHE A 254 -8.96 4.15 21.71
CA PHE A 254 -8.53 3.54 20.46
C PHE A 254 -7.49 2.44 20.71
N SER A 255 -7.70 1.31 20.05
CA SER A 255 -6.75 0.19 20.02
C SER A 255 -6.75 -0.48 18.65
N PRO A 256 -5.58 -0.90 18.15
CA PRO A 256 -5.50 -1.72 16.95
C PRO A 256 -6.00 -3.14 17.22
N GLU A 257 -6.33 -3.86 16.16
CA GLU A 257 -6.88 -5.22 16.24
C GLU A 257 -5.96 -6.20 15.52
N TRP A 258 -5.56 -7.26 16.24
CA TRP A 258 -4.89 -8.40 15.62
C TRP A 258 -5.94 -9.26 14.92
N VAL A 259 -5.75 -9.51 13.63
CA VAL A 259 -6.68 -10.25 12.77
C VAL A 259 -5.95 -11.40 12.08
N ASN A 260 -6.69 -12.45 11.73
CA ASN A 260 -6.14 -13.51 10.89
C ASN A 260 -6.23 -13.08 9.42
N PRO A 261 -5.14 -13.10 8.65
CA PRO A 261 -5.19 -12.87 7.21
C PRO A 261 -6.16 -13.83 6.53
N ILE A 262 -6.89 -13.34 5.53
CA ILE A 262 -7.67 -14.15 4.59
C ILE A 262 -6.78 -14.58 3.43
N SER A 263 -7.08 -15.70 2.78
CA SER A 263 -6.23 -16.22 1.72
C SER A 263 -7.00 -16.91 0.61
N THR A 264 -6.32 -17.06 -0.52
CA THR A 264 -6.68 -18.00 -1.58
C THR A 264 -5.44 -18.69 -2.13
N THR A 265 -5.64 -19.81 -2.80
CA THR A 265 -4.58 -20.43 -3.63
C THR A 265 -4.65 -19.87 -5.06
N TYR A 266 -3.51 -19.73 -5.71
CA TYR A 266 -3.41 -19.35 -7.11
C TYR A 266 -2.25 -20.12 -7.75
N ARG A 267 -2.55 -21.08 -8.61
CA ARG A 267 -1.57 -21.92 -9.32
C ARG A 267 -0.44 -22.47 -8.43
N GLY A 268 -0.83 -22.98 -7.24
CA GLY A 268 0.10 -23.60 -6.29
C GLY A 268 0.79 -22.63 -5.32
N TRP A 269 0.54 -21.33 -5.43
CA TRP A 269 0.88 -20.34 -4.41
C TRP A 269 -0.29 -20.10 -3.46
N THR A 270 -0.03 -19.75 -2.21
CA THR A 270 -1.02 -19.21 -1.29
C THR A 270 -0.80 -17.71 -1.16
N ILE A 271 -1.84 -16.91 -1.42
CA ILE A 271 -1.81 -15.46 -1.35
C ILE A 271 -2.68 -14.99 -0.20
N TYR A 272 -2.16 -14.10 0.62
CA TYR A 272 -2.78 -13.57 1.83
C TYR A 272 -2.99 -12.07 1.75
N GLU A 273 -4.15 -11.64 2.25
CA GLU A 273 -4.54 -10.24 2.41
C GLU A 273 -5.19 -10.06 3.79
N LEU A 274 -5.37 -8.83 4.25
CA LEU A 274 -6.15 -8.60 5.46
C LEU A 274 -7.66 -8.68 5.20
N PRO A 275 -8.44 -9.13 6.22
CA PRO A 275 -9.90 -9.20 6.10
C PRO A 275 -10.53 -7.79 6.00
N PRO A 276 -11.83 -7.67 5.68
CA PRO A 276 -12.59 -6.41 5.74
C PRO A 276 -12.41 -5.71 7.11
N ASN A 277 -12.37 -4.43 7.14
CA ASN A 277 -12.85 -3.34 6.27
C ASN A 277 -11.91 -2.95 5.09
N GLY A 278 -10.73 -3.56 4.99
CA GLY A 278 -9.81 -3.37 3.85
C GLY A 278 -10.34 -4.01 2.55
N GLN A 279 -9.76 -3.61 1.42
CA GLN A 279 -10.18 -4.07 0.09
C GLN A 279 -9.41 -5.31 -0.44
N GLY A 280 -8.58 -5.97 0.38
CA GLY A 280 -7.76 -7.12 -0.02
C GLY A 280 -8.54 -8.28 -0.60
N MET A 281 -9.80 -8.45 -0.16
CA MET A 281 -10.72 -9.44 -0.69
C MET A 281 -10.87 -9.37 -2.21
N ALA A 282 -10.88 -8.17 -2.80
CA ALA A 282 -11.01 -8.01 -4.25
C ALA A 282 -9.79 -8.52 -5.02
N ALA A 283 -8.58 -8.38 -4.49
CA ALA A 283 -7.38 -8.97 -5.10
C ALA A 283 -7.45 -10.49 -5.15
N LEU A 284 -7.87 -11.12 -4.03
CA LEU A 284 -8.02 -12.57 -3.95
C LEU A 284 -9.15 -13.08 -4.86
N GLU A 285 -10.26 -12.35 -4.97
CA GLU A 285 -11.36 -12.69 -5.87
C GLU A 285 -10.93 -12.60 -7.33
N MET A 286 -10.20 -11.53 -7.72
CA MET A 286 -9.62 -11.42 -9.07
C MET A 286 -8.76 -12.62 -9.40
N LEU A 287 -7.84 -13.02 -8.51
CA LEU A 287 -6.97 -14.18 -8.71
C LEU A 287 -7.78 -15.47 -8.87
N ASN A 288 -8.85 -15.65 -8.09
CA ASN A 288 -9.73 -16.81 -8.23
C ASN A 288 -10.44 -16.85 -9.59
N ILE A 289 -10.88 -15.70 -10.11
CA ILE A 289 -11.49 -15.60 -11.43
C ILE A 289 -10.45 -15.90 -12.52
N MET A 290 -9.27 -15.28 -12.45
CA MET A 290 -8.16 -15.47 -13.40
C MET A 290 -7.64 -16.92 -13.41
N GLU A 291 -7.74 -17.66 -12.30
CA GLU A 291 -7.31 -19.08 -12.24
C GLU A 291 -8.22 -20.01 -13.04
N THR A 292 -9.41 -19.57 -13.46
CA THR A 292 -10.36 -20.39 -14.23
C THR A 292 -9.95 -20.60 -15.68
N SER A 293 -9.00 -19.79 -16.20
CA SER A 293 -8.40 -19.90 -17.54
C SER A 293 -6.89 -20.17 -17.44
N LEU A 294 -6.25 -20.45 -18.56
CA LEU A 294 -4.80 -20.57 -18.66
C LEU A 294 -4.18 -19.20 -19.00
N PRO A 295 -2.98 -18.89 -18.47
CA PRO A 295 -2.25 -17.69 -18.88
C PRO A 295 -2.01 -17.66 -20.39
N SER A 296 -2.08 -16.48 -20.97
CA SER A 296 -1.83 -16.32 -22.40
C SER A 296 -0.38 -16.67 -22.77
N PRO A 297 -0.14 -17.55 -23.74
CA PRO A 297 1.21 -17.83 -24.22
C PRO A 297 1.88 -16.64 -24.91
N ASP A 298 1.09 -15.63 -25.31
CA ASP A 298 1.58 -14.40 -25.94
C ASP A 298 2.11 -13.38 -24.92
N GLY A 299 2.10 -13.74 -23.63
CA GLY A 299 2.68 -12.97 -22.53
C GLY A 299 1.71 -12.05 -21.78
N PRO A 300 2.20 -11.41 -20.70
CA PRO A 300 1.38 -10.70 -19.70
C PRO A 300 0.66 -9.45 -20.23
N LEU A 301 1.17 -8.88 -21.34
CA LEU A 301 0.62 -7.67 -21.98
C LEU A 301 -0.08 -7.98 -23.31
N SER A 302 -0.45 -9.24 -23.55
CA SER A 302 -1.23 -9.66 -24.72
C SER A 302 -2.70 -9.23 -24.58
N VAL A 303 -3.43 -9.20 -25.70
CA VAL A 303 -4.85 -8.81 -25.71
C VAL A 303 -5.70 -9.76 -24.86
N PRO A 304 -5.61 -11.11 -25.00
CA PRO A 304 -6.40 -12.02 -24.18
C PRO A 304 -6.13 -11.84 -22.69
N GLU A 305 -4.87 -11.75 -22.31
CA GLU A 305 -4.44 -11.63 -20.92
C GLU A 305 -4.93 -10.33 -20.27
N LEU A 306 -4.74 -9.20 -20.94
CA LEU A 306 -5.20 -7.92 -20.42
C LEU A 306 -6.73 -7.82 -20.38
N HIS A 307 -7.43 -8.34 -21.41
CA HIS A 307 -8.86 -8.36 -21.42
C HIS A 307 -9.44 -9.16 -20.25
N GLU A 308 -8.93 -10.36 -20.00
CA GLU A 308 -9.35 -11.19 -18.87
C GLU A 308 -9.13 -10.51 -17.51
N LYS A 309 -7.92 -9.97 -17.29
CA LYS A 309 -7.60 -9.23 -16.06
C LYS A 309 -8.52 -8.02 -15.85
N ILE A 310 -8.84 -7.29 -16.92
CA ILE A 310 -9.74 -6.14 -16.88
C ILE A 310 -11.16 -6.57 -16.51
N GLU A 311 -11.67 -7.64 -17.12
CA GLU A 311 -13.00 -8.15 -16.81
C GLU A 311 -13.08 -8.73 -15.40
N ALA A 312 -12.08 -9.50 -14.95
CA ALA A 312 -11.97 -10.00 -13.58
C ALA A 312 -11.96 -8.86 -12.55
N MET A 313 -11.22 -7.76 -12.85
CA MET A 313 -11.24 -6.56 -12.02
C MET A 313 -12.65 -5.99 -11.88
N LYS A 314 -13.38 -5.80 -12.98
CA LYS A 314 -14.74 -5.23 -12.94
C LYS A 314 -15.67 -6.06 -12.06
N LEU A 315 -15.60 -7.38 -12.17
CA LEU A 315 -16.41 -8.32 -11.40
C LEU A 315 -16.09 -8.23 -9.89
N ALA A 316 -14.82 -8.33 -9.52
CA ALA A 316 -14.39 -8.27 -8.13
C ALA A 316 -14.68 -6.91 -7.47
N TYR A 317 -14.54 -5.81 -8.22
CA TYR A 317 -14.87 -4.48 -7.69
C TYR A 317 -16.38 -4.26 -7.52
N ALA A 318 -17.21 -4.86 -8.36
CA ALA A 318 -18.66 -4.82 -8.16
C ALA A 318 -19.04 -5.47 -6.82
N ASP A 319 -18.45 -6.60 -6.50
CA ASP A 319 -18.68 -7.30 -5.24
C ASP A 319 -18.06 -6.57 -4.04
N LEU A 320 -16.84 -6.05 -4.20
CA LEU A 320 -16.18 -5.24 -3.17
C LEU A 320 -17.07 -4.09 -2.70
N TYR A 321 -17.58 -3.27 -3.61
CA TYR A 321 -18.36 -2.09 -3.25
C TYR A 321 -19.76 -2.41 -2.71
N ARG A 322 -20.28 -3.58 -3.03
CA ARG A 322 -21.57 -4.04 -2.52
C ARG A 322 -21.48 -4.57 -1.09
N TYR A 323 -20.39 -5.26 -0.74
CA TYR A 323 -20.34 -6.08 0.46
C TYR A 323 -19.34 -5.63 1.50
N ASN A 324 -18.29 -4.85 1.11
CA ASN A 324 -17.21 -4.52 2.04
C ASN A 324 -17.61 -3.43 3.05
N ALA A 325 -17.40 -3.72 4.31
CA ALA A 325 -17.66 -2.82 5.44
C ALA A 325 -16.93 -3.32 6.70
N ASP A 326 -17.03 -2.55 7.78
CA ASP A 326 -16.60 -3.00 9.10
C ASP A 326 -17.43 -4.22 9.55
N PRO A 327 -16.80 -5.42 9.74
CA PRO A 327 -17.51 -6.65 10.07
C PRO A 327 -18.19 -6.62 11.44
N ARG A 328 -17.87 -5.64 12.31
CA ARG A 328 -18.58 -5.43 13.58
C ARG A 328 -19.97 -4.82 13.38
N PHE A 329 -20.22 -4.20 12.23
CA PHE A 329 -21.46 -3.48 11.92
C PHE A 329 -22.26 -4.09 10.77
N ALA A 330 -21.64 -4.89 9.91
CA ALA A 330 -22.28 -5.51 8.77
C ALA A 330 -21.75 -6.91 8.50
N LYS A 331 -22.62 -7.80 8.00
CA LYS A 331 -22.20 -9.15 7.59
C LYS A 331 -21.53 -9.11 6.22
N VAL A 332 -20.21 -9.29 6.19
CA VAL A 332 -19.43 -9.39 4.97
C VAL A 332 -19.28 -10.88 4.61
N PRO A 333 -19.77 -11.35 3.43
CA PRO A 333 -19.75 -12.77 3.06
C PRO A 333 -18.39 -13.19 2.44
N ALA A 334 -17.26 -12.83 3.09
CA ALA A 334 -15.91 -13.00 2.54
C ALA A 334 -15.62 -14.45 2.12
N GLN A 335 -16.00 -15.44 2.94
CA GLN A 335 -15.78 -16.86 2.61
C GLN A 335 -16.50 -17.29 1.33
N GLY A 336 -17.73 -16.79 1.11
CA GLY A 336 -18.52 -17.09 -0.09
C GLY A 336 -17.89 -16.46 -1.34
N LEU A 337 -17.50 -15.17 -1.25
CA LEU A 337 -16.89 -14.42 -2.34
C LEU A 337 -15.51 -15.01 -2.75
N LEU A 338 -14.77 -15.55 -1.80
CA LEU A 338 -13.45 -16.16 -2.05
C LEU A 338 -13.54 -17.66 -2.43
N SER A 339 -14.75 -18.23 -2.55
CA SER A 339 -14.86 -19.63 -2.98
C SER A 339 -14.55 -19.80 -4.46
N LYS A 340 -13.89 -20.93 -4.80
CA LYS A 340 -13.56 -21.25 -6.20
C LYS A 340 -14.81 -21.52 -7.05
N ASP A 341 -15.90 -21.97 -6.43
CA ASP A 341 -17.19 -22.17 -7.11
C ASP A 341 -17.78 -20.82 -7.54
N TYR A 342 -17.80 -19.85 -6.63
CA TYR A 342 -18.24 -18.49 -6.94
C TYR A 342 -17.40 -17.87 -8.06
N ALA A 343 -16.09 -18.01 -8.00
CA ALA A 343 -15.19 -17.51 -9.03
C ALA A 343 -15.49 -18.12 -10.42
N ARG A 344 -15.77 -19.44 -10.48
CA ARG A 344 -16.18 -20.09 -11.73
C ARG A 344 -17.50 -19.54 -12.28
N ASP A 345 -18.45 -19.22 -11.41
CA ASP A 345 -19.72 -18.61 -11.84
C ASP A 345 -19.52 -17.16 -12.31
N ARG A 346 -18.66 -16.39 -11.64
CA ARG A 346 -18.30 -15.03 -12.07
C ARG A 346 -17.57 -15.04 -13.41
N ALA A 347 -16.62 -15.96 -13.61
CA ALA A 347 -15.88 -16.09 -14.87
C ALA A 347 -16.76 -16.34 -16.10
N LYS A 348 -17.91 -17.02 -15.94
CA LYS A 348 -18.89 -17.20 -17.05
C LYS A 348 -19.47 -15.89 -17.59
N LEU A 349 -19.34 -14.79 -16.85
CA LEU A 349 -19.81 -13.46 -17.26
C LEU A 349 -18.79 -12.73 -18.15
N ILE A 350 -17.59 -13.27 -18.32
CA ILE A 350 -16.54 -12.74 -19.18
C ILE A 350 -16.78 -13.23 -20.61
N ASP A 351 -17.04 -12.30 -21.52
CA ASP A 351 -17.09 -12.59 -22.97
C ASP A 351 -15.68 -12.37 -23.53
N PRO A 352 -14.98 -13.39 -24.06
CA PRO A 352 -13.59 -13.27 -24.50
C PRO A 352 -13.39 -12.35 -25.73
N SER A 353 -14.49 -11.89 -26.34
CA SER A 353 -14.45 -11.02 -27.53
C SER A 353 -14.95 -9.60 -27.28
N ARG A 354 -15.58 -9.33 -26.13
CA ARG A 354 -16.26 -8.07 -25.88
C ARG A 354 -16.19 -7.64 -24.42
N ALA A 355 -15.92 -6.36 -24.20
CA ALA A 355 -15.93 -5.74 -22.87
C ALA A 355 -17.36 -5.68 -22.29
N ASN A 356 -17.53 -6.08 -21.02
CA ASN A 356 -18.76 -5.88 -20.28
C ASN A 356 -18.71 -4.51 -19.57
N CYS A 357 -19.55 -3.56 -20.03
CA CYS A 357 -19.61 -2.21 -19.47
C CYS A 357 -20.68 -2.02 -18.39
N GLU A 358 -21.55 -3.02 -18.17
CA GLU A 358 -22.73 -2.93 -17.30
C GLU A 358 -22.55 -3.63 -15.95
N VAL A 359 -21.32 -4.01 -15.58
CA VAL A 359 -21.05 -4.55 -14.25
C VAL A 359 -21.38 -3.49 -13.21
N ALA A 360 -22.40 -3.77 -12.38
CA ALA A 360 -22.95 -2.81 -11.43
C ALA A 360 -21.86 -2.21 -10.53
N PRO A 361 -21.79 -0.88 -10.42
CA PRO A 361 -20.64 -0.19 -9.87
C PRO A 361 -20.77 0.20 -8.40
N GLY A 362 -19.65 0.15 -7.68
CA GLY A 362 -19.38 1.02 -6.55
C GLY A 362 -18.68 2.34 -6.96
N LYS A 363 -18.56 3.34 -6.06
CA LYS A 363 -17.86 4.62 -6.32
C LYS A 363 -16.49 4.63 -5.64
N PRO A 364 -15.35 4.47 -6.35
CA PRO A 364 -14.04 4.76 -5.75
C PRO A 364 -13.69 6.23 -5.90
N PRO A 365 -13.31 6.94 -4.83
CA PRO A 365 -12.53 8.17 -4.91
C PRO A 365 -11.06 7.87 -5.21
N ALA A 366 -10.32 8.87 -5.70
CA ALA A 366 -8.85 8.82 -5.78
C ALA A 366 -8.24 8.84 -4.37
N SER A 367 -7.06 8.23 -4.16
CA SER A 367 -6.41 8.16 -2.86
C SER A 367 -4.91 7.95 -3.00
N ASP A 368 -4.13 8.49 -2.06
CA ASP A 368 -2.69 8.37 -1.95
C ASP A 368 -2.29 7.60 -0.68
N THR A 369 -1.13 6.92 -0.74
CA THR A 369 -0.71 5.95 0.28
C THR A 369 0.79 5.73 0.20
N THR A 370 1.41 5.22 1.27
CA THR A 370 2.78 4.69 1.26
C THR A 370 2.80 3.22 1.66
N TYR A 371 3.58 2.42 0.94
CA TYR A 371 3.82 1.00 1.21
C TYR A 371 5.32 0.72 1.39
N LEU A 372 5.65 -0.15 2.33
CA LEU A 372 7.00 -0.65 2.56
C LEU A 372 7.01 -2.15 2.88
N SER A 373 8.13 -2.80 2.57
CA SER A 373 8.36 -4.21 2.89
C SER A 373 9.77 -4.41 3.43
N VAL A 374 9.90 -5.21 4.49
CA VAL A 374 11.16 -5.49 5.16
C VAL A 374 11.34 -6.98 5.34
N VAL A 375 12.53 -7.50 5.08
CA VAL A 375 12.97 -8.82 5.52
C VAL A 375 14.23 -8.66 6.38
N ASP A 376 14.28 -9.31 7.55
CA ASP A 376 15.49 -9.32 8.39
C ASP A 376 16.39 -10.53 8.09
N ARG A 377 17.57 -10.57 8.75
CA ARG A 377 18.54 -11.67 8.56
C ARG A 377 18.03 -13.04 9.03
N ASP A 378 17.03 -13.07 9.90
CA ASP A 378 16.37 -14.29 10.39
C ASP A 378 15.26 -14.76 9.44
N GLY A 379 15.01 -14.03 8.35
CA GLY A 379 13.98 -14.31 7.35
C GLY A 379 12.58 -13.82 7.73
N ASN A 380 12.39 -13.12 8.86
CA ASN A 380 11.08 -12.56 9.19
C ASN A 380 10.70 -11.44 8.21
N ILE A 381 9.44 -11.40 7.82
CA ILE A 381 8.96 -10.42 6.83
C ILE A 381 7.87 -9.54 7.43
N VAL A 382 8.00 -8.23 7.22
CA VAL A 382 6.95 -7.23 7.44
C VAL A 382 6.48 -6.68 6.09
N SER A 383 5.19 -6.76 5.83
CA SER A 383 4.47 -6.06 4.77
C SER A 383 3.60 -5.01 5.45
N LEU A 384 3.94 -3.72 5.29
CA LEU A 384 3.31 -2.62 6.01
C LEU A 384 2.86 -1.52 5.05
N ILE A 385 1.65 -1.02 5.28
CA ILE A 385 1.07 0.06 4.50
C ILE A 385 0.47 1.11 5.44
N GLN A 386 0.70 2.38 5.13
CA GLN A 386 0.21 3.52 5.89
C GLN A 386 -0.34 4.59 4.96
N SER A 387 -1.35 5.36 5.42
CA SER A 387 -2.00 6.33 4.55
C SER A 387 -2.73 7.41 5.33
N ASN A 388 -2.67 8.64 4.80
CA ASN A 388 -3.57 9.74 5.14
C ASN A 388 -4.86 9.72 4.31
N TYR A 389 -5.03 8.80 3.37
CA TYR A 389 -6.04 8.61 2.34
C TYR A 389 -5.79 9.52 1.12
N ASP A 390 -6.27 10.75 1.07
CA ASP A 390 -5.93 11.71 0.02
C ASP A 390 -4.60 12.40 0.27
N ALA A 391 -4.02 13.02 -0.77
CA ALA A 391 -2.81 13.80 -0.63
C ALA A 391 -2.99 14.92 0.42
N PHE A 392 -2.16 14.93 1.47
CA PHE A 392 -2.31 15.76 2.66
C PHE A 392 -3.64 15.55 3.41
N GLY A 393 -4.26 14.37 3.28
CA GLY A 393 -5.41 13.93 4.06
C GLY A 393 -6.60 14.91 4.02
N SER A 394 -7.09 15.31 5.19
CA SER A 394 -8.18 16.26 5.33
C SER A 394 -7.82 17.71 4.94
N GLY A 395 -6.56 17.99 4.62
CA GLY A 395 -6.02 19.34 4.45
C GLY A 395 -5.74 20.07 5.76
N ILE A 396 -6.02 19.48 6.91
CA ILE A 396 -5.90 20.09 8.23
C ILE A 396 -4.65 19.58 8.94
N THR A 397 -3.73 20.48 9.26
CA THR A 397 -2.53 20.20 10.05
C THR A 397 -2.78 20.41 11.53
N VAL A 398 -2.34 19.46 12.36
CA VAL A 398 -2.40 19.58 13.83
C VAL A 398 -1.46 20.69 14.29
N ARG A 399 -2.04 21.73 14.91
CA ARG A 399 -1.33 22.96 15.29
C ARG A 399 -0.12 22.68 16.18
N GLY A 400 1.06 23.14 15.74
CA GLY A 400 2.34 23.01 16.45
C GLY A 400 2.87 21.57 16.54
N MET A 401 2.33 20.63 15.71
CA MET A 401 2.75 19.22 15.68
C MET A 401 3.23 18.77 14.29
N GLY A 402 3.02 19.56 13.23
CA GLY A 402 3.65 19.39 11.92
C GLY A 402 3.18 18.18 11.11
N PHE A 403 2.04 17.56 11.43
CA PHE A 403 1.46 16.47 10.66
C PHE A 403 -0.02 16.73 10.33
N VAL A 404 -0.49 16.18 9.20
CA VAL A 404 -1.87 16.30 8.76
C VAL A 404 -2.75 15.19 9.36
N LEU A 405 -4.05 15.48 9.53
CA LEU A 405 -5.07 14.48 9.86
C LEU A 405 -5.59 13.83 8.58
N GLN A 406 -5.78 12.52 8.61
CA GLN A 406 -6.31 11.75 7.49
C GLN A 406 -7.74 12.15 7.11
N SER A 407 -8.13 11.86 5.86
CA SER A 407 -9.50 12.06 5.34
C SER A 407 -10.27 10.75 5.13
N ARG A 408 -9.92 9.69 5.86
CA ARG A 408 -10.46 8.34 5.64
C ARG A 408 -11.98 8.23 5.78
N GLY A 409 -12.60 9.07 6.61
CA GLY A 409 -14.05 9.14 6.78
C GLY A 409 -14.81 9.51 5.51
N ALA A 410 -14.17 10.17 4.53
CA ALA A 410 -14.76 10.43 3.21
C ALA A 410 -15.28 9.16 2.51
N LEU A 411 -14.77 7.99 2.91
CA LEU A 411 -15.19 6.70 2.36
C LEU A 411 -16.50 6.15 2.95
N PHE A 412 -17.06 6.72 3.99
CA PHE A 412 -18.38 6.34 4.46
C PHE A 412 -19.48 6.68 3.45
N SER A 413 -20.62 6.01 3.60
CA SER A 413 -21.85 6.33 2.89
C SER A 413 -22.82 7.07 3.81
N LEU A 414 -23.60 7.99 3.27
CA LEU A 414 -24.77 8.57 3.98
C LEU A 414 -26.07 7.81 3.69
N ASP A 415 -26.05 6.83 2.76
CA ASP A 415 -27.20 5.97 2.48
C ASP A 415 -27.37 4.94 3.61
N PRO A 416 -28.51 4.95 4.32
CA PRO A 416 -28.78 3.99 5.39
C PRO A 416 -28.82 2.53 4.93
N ALA A 417 -29.04 2.28 3.64
CA ALA A 417 -29.06 0.91 3.05
C ALA A 417 -27.64 0.38 2.76
N SER A 418 -26.62 1.24 2.80
CA SER A 418 -25.24 0.85 2.56
C SER A 418 -24.67 0.08 3.76
N PRO A 419 -24.00 -1.07 3.57
CA PRO A 419 -23.27 -1.73 4.64
C PRO A 419 -22.15 -0.86 5.22
N ASN A 420 -21.64 0.11 4.44
CA ASN A 420 -20.63 1.08 4.84
C ASN A 420 -21.22 2.43 5.27
N VAL A 421 -22.47 2.47 5.70
CA VAL A 421 -23.10 3.70 6.22
C VAL A 421 -22.34 4.22 7.45
N LEU A 422 -22.17 5.54 7.56
CA LEU A 422 -21.54 6.20 8.72
C LEU A 422 -22.27 5.81 10.01
N ALA A 423 -21.51 5.40 11.02
CA ALA A 423 -21.98 5.17 12.38
C ALA A 423 -20.85 5.49 13.39
N PRO A 424 -21.20 5.93 14.61
CA PRO A 424 -20.23 6.13 15.69
C PRO A 424 -19.36 4.89 15.95
N ARG A 425 -18.05 5.08 16.13
CA ARG A 425 -17.08 4.00 16.40
C ARG A 425 -16.96 2.95 15.31
N LYS A 426 -17.50 3.19 14.14
CA LYS A 426 -17.36 2.33 12.96
C LYS A 426 -16.10 2.69 12.19
N ARG A 427 -15.40 1.68 11.68
CA ARG A 427 -14.32 1.85 10.70
C ARG A 427 -14.91 2.04 9.31
N PRO A 428 -14.45 3.01 8.50
CA PRO A 428 -14.88 3.15 7.12
C PRO A 428 -14.35 2.01 6.23
N PHE A 429 -14.93 1.83 5.05
CA PHE A 429 -14.25 1.14 3.96
C PHE A 429 -12.81 1.63 3.85
N HIS A 430 -11.85 0.73 3.64
CA HIS A 430 -10.43 1.07 3.66
C HIS A 430 -9.70 0.60 2.40
N THR A 431 -8.89 1.48 1.81
CA THR A 431 -8.18 1.19 0.56
C THR A 431 -6.79 0.57 0.76
N ILE A 432 -6.17 0.69 1.95
CA ILE A 432 -4.83 0.14 2.16
C ILE A 432 -4.87 -1.37 2.39
N ILE A 433 -4.00 -2.09 1.70
CA ILE A 433 -3.85 -3.55 1.78
C ILE A 433 -2.38 -3.94 1.72
N PRO A 434 -1.79 -4.48 2.79
CA PRO A 434 -0.52 -5.19 2.74
C PRO A 434 -0.79 -6.62 2.29
N ALA A 435 0.11 -7.23 1.52
CA ALA A 435 -0.03 -8.59 1.03
C ALA A 435 1.17 -9.48 1.35
N PHE A 436 0.93 -10.77 1.35
CA PHE A 436 1.96 -11.80 1.49
C PHE A 436 1.62 -12.99 0.59
N MET A 437 2.62 -13.66 0.05
CA MET A 437 2.42 -14.90 -0.69
C MET A 437 3.55 -15.90 -0.44
N GLU A 438 3.23 -17.20 -0.53
CA GLU A 438 4.22 -18.24 -0.29
C GLU A 438 4.00 -19.50 -1.16
N ARG A 439 5.10 -20.17 -1.47
CA ARG A 439 5.12 -21.50 -2.08
C ARG A 439 6.39 -22.24 -1.68
N GLY A 440 6.27 -23.33 -0.92
CA GLY A 440 7.42 -24.11 -0.43
C GLY A 440 8.37 -23.24 0.39
N ASP A 441 9.61 -23.09 -0.07
CA ASP A 441 10.66 -22.32 0.61
C ASP A 441 10.64 -20.82 0.28
N GLN A 442 9.74 -20.36 -0.57
CA GLN A 442 9.65 -18.96 -1.01
C GLN A 442 8.55 -18.21 -0.26
N HIS A 443 8.92 -17.10 0.38
CA HIS A 443 8.06 -16.27 1.19
C HIS A 443 8.22 -14.81 0.74
N ILE A 444 7.13 -14.17 0.28
CA ILE A 444 7.17 -12.84 -0.36
C ILE A 444 6.21 -11.90 0.36
N GLY A 445 6.72 -10.82 0.93
CA GLY A 445 5.94 -9.66 1.36
C GLY A 445 5.91 -8.63 0.24
N PHE A 446 4.72 -8.20 -0.18
CA PHE A 446 4.57 -7.22 -1.27
C PHE A 446 3.35 -6.34 -1.08
N GLY A 447 3.34 -5.20 -1.78
CA GLY A 447 2.19 -4.34 -1.89
C GLY A 447 2.45 -3.22 -2.90
N ILE A 448 1.37 -2.73 -3.50
CA ILE A 448 1.40 -1.64 -4.48
C ILE A 448 0.36 -0.62 -4.05
N MET A 449 0.80 0.53 -3.55
CA MET A 449 -0.07 1.61 -3.13
C MET A 449 -0.79 2.28 -4.29
N GLY A 450 -1.78 3.14 -4.01
CA GLY A 450 -2.51 3.91 -5.03
C GLY A 450 -4.03 3.80 -4.91
N GLY A 451 -4.55 3.82 -3.68
CA GLY A 451 -5.98 3.82 -3.41
C GLY A 451 -6.75 2.63 -4.00
N PRO A 452 -7.80 2.89 -4.79
CA PRO A 452 -8.56 1.81 -5.44
C PRO A 452 -7.75 0.96 -6.42
N ASN A 453 -6.57 1.41 -6.85
CA ASN A 453 -5.68 0.65 -7.72
C ASN A 453 -5.10 -0.61 -7.04
N GLN A 454 -5.00 -0.64 -5.72
CA GLN A 454 -4.24 -1.66 -5.00
C GLN A 454 -4.66 -3.11 -5.34
N PRO A 455 -5.94 -3.51 -5.32
CA PRO A 455 -6.30 -4.90 -5.61
C PRO A 455 -5.93 -5.33 -7.04
N VAL A 456 -6.18 -4.47 -8.04
CA VAL A 456 -5.85 -4.80 -9.43
C VAL A 456 -4.34 -4.83 -9.66
N ALA A 457 -3.58 -3.97 -8.99
CA ALA A 457 -2.12 -3.96 -9.07
C ALA A 457 -1.52 -5.20 -8.39
N HIS A 458 -2.07 -5.63 -7.23
CA HIS A 458 -1.67 -6.88 -6.56
C HIS A 458 -1.93 -8.10 -7.45
N ALA A 459 -3.11 -8.22 -8.05
CA ALA A 459 -3.41 -9.32 -8.95
C ALA A 459 -2.49 -9.34 -10.20
N GLN A 460 -2.15 -8.16 -10.77
CA GLN A 460 -1.18 -8.07 -11.87
C GLN A 460 0.22 -8.50 -11.42
N PHE A 461 0.68 -8.06 -10.23
CA PHE A 461 1.98 -8.45 -9.67
C PHE A 461 2.05 -9.96 -9.44
N VAL A 462 1.04 -10.56 -8.79
CA VAL A 462 0.99 -12.00 -8.54
C VAL A 462 1.01 -12.77 -9.85
N SER A 463 0.21 -12.38 -10.84
CA SER A 463 0.22 -13.02 -12.16
C SER A 463 1.59 -12.91 -12.85
N ASN A 464 2.25 -11.74 -12.79
CA ASN A 464 3.60 -11.57 -13.36
C ASN A 464 4.61 -12.53 -12.72
N VAL A 465 4.56 -12.72 -11.40
CA VAL A 465 5.46 -13.64 -10.68
C VAL A 465 5.09 -15.09 -10.93
N VAL A 466 3.80 -15.43 -10.88
CA VAL A 466 3.33 -16.83 -10.88
C VAL A 466 3.17 -17.39 -12.29
N ASP A 467 2.50 -16.64 -13.18
CA ASP A 467 2.15 -17.10 -14.52
C ASP A 467 3.30 -16.94 -15.52
N TYR A 468 4.10 -15.87 -15.33
CA TYR A 468 5.16 -15.50 -16.25
C TYR A 468 6.57 -15.61 -15.64
N GLU A 469 6.67 -16.16 -14.43
CA GLU A 469 7.95 -16.46 -13.75
C GLU A 469 8.90 -15.25 -13.68
N MET A 470 8.32 -14.02 -13.63
CA MET A 470 9.11 -12.81 -13.48
C MET A 470 9.73 -12.72 -12.09
N ASN A 471 10.98 -12.24 -12.01
CA ASN A 471 11.53 -11.85 -10.74
C ASN A 471 10.78 -10.64 -10.16
N LEU A 472 10.96 -10.33 -8.86
CA LEU A 472 10.21 -9.28 -8.19
C LEU A 472 10.33 -7.91 -8.85
N GLN A 473 11.53 -7.55 -9.33
CA GLN A 473 11.76 -6.26 -9.98
C GLN A 473 11.08 -6.18 -11.35
N ALA A 474 11.22 -7.22 -12.17
CA ALA A 474 10.54 -7.29 -13.47
C ALA A 474 9.01 -7.23 -13.30
N ALA A 475 8.46 -7.91 -12.27
CA ALA A 475 7.05 -7.90 -11.97
C ALA A 475 6.53 -6.51 -11.55
N LEU A 476 7.33 -5.75 -10.79
CA LEU A 476 7.02 -4.35 -10.43
C LEU A 476 7.19 -3.38 -11.61
N ASP A 477 8.22 -3.60 -12.45
CA ASP A 477 8.52 -2.74 -13.59
C ASP A 477 7.51 -2.90 -14.73
N ASN A 478 6.81 -4.04 -14.81
CA ASN A 478 5.90 -4.33 -15.92
C ASN A 478 4.84 -3.24 -16.10
N ALA A 479 4.40 -3.05 -17.35
CA ALA A 479 3.34 -2.08 -17.65
C ALA A 479 2.03 -2.48 -16.99
N ARG A 480 1.27 -1.49 -16.52
CA ARG A 480 0.02 -1.70 -15.76
C ARG A 480 -1.16 -0.99 -16.41
N PHE A 481 -2.33 -1.47 -16.02
CA PHE A 481 -3.59 -0.76 -16.15
C PHE A 481 -4.25 -0.62 -14.76
N THR A 482 -5.19 0.30 -14.64
CA THR A 482 -5.93 0.53 -13.40
C THR A 482 -7.36 1.01 -13.65
N VAL A 483 -8.16 1.05 -12.59
CA VAL A 483 -9.52 1.55 -12.59
C VAL A 483 -9.58 3.03 -12.99
N SER A 484 -10.65 3.43 -13.67
CA SER A 484 -10.95 4.83 -13.96
C SER A 484 -12.07 5.33 -13.04
N PRO A 485 -12.00 6.57 -12.55
CA PRO A 485 -13.13 7.21 -11.85
C PRO A 485 -14.43 7.23 -12.66
N LYS A 486 -14.33 7.21 -14.01
CA LYS A 486 -15.49 7.21 -14.93
C LYS A 486 -16.22 5.87 -15.04
N ARG A 487 -15.62 4.75 -14.58
CA ARG A 487 -16.22 3.39 -14.51
C ARG A 487 -16.67 2.75 -15.82
N GLY A 488 -17.41 1.64 -15.67
CA GLY A 488 -17.87 0.84 -16.80
C GLY A 488 -16.71 0.28 -17.60
N CYS A 489 -16.62 0.61 -18.87
CA CYS A 489 -15.50 0.25 -19.73
C CYS A 489 -14.31 1.23 -19.69
N ASN A 490 -14.39 2.31 -18.90
CA ASN A 490 -13.30 3.25 -18.77
C ASN A 490 -12.17 2.68 -17.90
N LEU A 491 -10.94 2.70 -18.39
CA LEU A 491 -9.73 2.37 -17.62
C LEU A 491 -8.55 3.22 -18.03
N VAL A 492 -7.57 3.24 -17.15
CA VAL A 492 -6.29 3.92 -17.37
C VAL A 492 -5.24 2.86 -17.67
N ILE A 493 -4.39 3.07 -18.68
CA ILE A 493 -3.39 2.11 -19.13
C ILE A 493 -2.08 2.83 -19.49
N GLU A 494 -0.94 2.25 -19.13
CA GLU A 494 0.37 2.82 -19.50
C GLU A 494 0.67 2.71 -20.98
N SER A 495 1.35 3.74 -21.52
CA SER A 495 1.79 3.79 -22.93
C SER A 495 2.75 2.66 -23.32
N ARG A 496 3.40 2.01 -22.36
CA ARG A 496 4.29 0.84 -22.57
C ARG A 496 3.55 -0.43 -23.02
N VAL A 497 2.23 -0.50 -22.85
CA VAL A 497 1.41 -1.50 -23.54
C VAL A 497 1.37 -1.11 -25.03
N LYS A 498 1.77 -2.03 -25.91
CA LYS A 498 1.93 -1.78 -27.34
C LYS A 498 0.69 -1.15 -27.99
N PRO A 499 0.83 -0.20 -28.92
CA PRO A 499 -0.30 0.47 -29.57
C PRO A 499 -1.30 -0.51 -30.20
N GLU A 500 -0.80 -1.59 -30.83
CA GLU A 500 -1.64 -2.61 -31.49
C GLU A 500 -2.53 -3.35 -30.47
N VAL A 501 -2.00 -3.61 -29.26
CA VAL A 501 -2.75 -4.24 -28.17
C VAL A 501 -3.83 -3.27 -27.68
N ARG A 502 -3.47 -2.01 -27.44
CA ARG A 502 -4.43 -0.99 -26.99
C ARG A 502 -5.55 -0.77 -28.01
N GLN A 503 -5.24 -0.76 -29.30
CA GLN A 503 -6.21 -0.64 -30.38
C GLN A 503 -7.19 -1.82 -30.40
N LYS A 504 -6.70 -3.06 -30.24
CA LYS A 504 -7.55 -4.25 -30.17
C LYS A 504 -8.44 -4.25 -28.93
N LEU A 505 -7.92 -3.88 -27.75
CA LEU A 505 -8.73 -3.72 -26.54
C LEU A 505 -9.83 -2.67 -26.73
N SER A 506 -9.52 -1.53 -27.39
CA SER A 506 -10.53 -0.53 -27.72
C SER A 506 -11.60 -1.06 -28.69
N ALA A 507 -11.21 -1.88 -29.66
CA ALA A 507 -12.17 -2.53 -30.57
C ALA A 507 -13.10 -3.53 -29.86
N MET A 508 -12.67 -4.12 -28.76
CA MET A 508 -13.49 -4.96 -27.89
C MET A 508 -14.46 -4.14 -27.01
N GLY A 509 -14.33 -2.81 -27.00
CA GLY A 509 -15.22 -1.91 -26.24
C GLY A 509 -14.62 -1.31 -24.98
N HIS A 510 -13.33 -1.54 -24.67
CA HIS A 510 -12.65 -0.85 -23.58
C HIS A 510 -12.35 0.61 -23.96
N LEU A 511 -12.64 1.53 -23.04
CA LEU A 511 -12.40 2.96 -23.22
C LEU A 511 -11.11 3.34 -22.49
N LEU A 512 -9.99 3.40 -23.25
CA LEU A 512 -8.67 3.54 -22.69
C LEU A 512 -8.25 5.01 -22.56
N GLN A 513 -7.90 5.45 -21.35
CA GLN A 513 -7.09 6.63 -21.09
C GLN A 513 -5.64 6.19 -21.02
N VAL A 514 -4.80 6.64 -21.98
CA VAL A 514 -3.40 6.24 -22.03
C VAL A 514 -2.57 7.24 -21.24
N GLU A 515 -1.87 6.74 -20.22
CA GLU A 515 -0.93 7.49 -19.40
C GLU A 515 0.51 7.32 -19.90
N ARG A 516 1.41 8.23 -19.46
CA ARG A 516 2.85 8.14 -19.74
C ARG A 516 3.46 6.83 -19.22
N GLU A 517 4.66 6.54 -19.65
CA GLU A 517 5.49 5.46 -19.11
C GLU A 517 5.72 5.68 -17.61
N TYR A 518 5.68 4.60 -16.84
CA TYR A 518 5.88 4.63 -15.39
C TYR A 518 5.02 5.69 -14.68
N SER A 519 3.75 5.78 -15.06
CA SER A 519 2.81 6.72 -14.45
C SER A 519 2.56 6.37 -12.98
N THR A 520 2.66 7.37 -12.11
CA THR A 520 2.35 7.22 -10.67
C THR A 520 0.90 6.83 -10.40
N THR A 521 -0.02 7.08 -11.35
CA THR A 521 -1.42 6.62 -11.32
C THR A 521 -1.53 5.09 -11.21
N MET A 522 -0.53 4.35 -11.70
CA MET A 522 -0.46 2.87 -11.62
C MET A 522 -0.02 2.35 -10.26
N GLY A 523 0.13 3.22 -9.28
CA GLY A 523 0.65 2.90 -7.96
C GLY A 523 2.16 2.68 -7.93
N ARG A 524 2.70 2.57 -6.71
CA ARG A 524 4.12 2.39 -6.44
C ARG A 524 4.31 1.20 -5.53
N GLY A 525 5.03 0.19 -6.00
CA GLY A 525 5.15 -1.10 -5.34
C GLY A 525 6.51 -1.31 -4.68
N GLN A 526 6.49 -2.16 -3.65
CA GLN A 526 7.70 -2.67 -3.02
C GLN A 526 7.51 -4.18 -2.79
N ALA A 527 8.58 -4.94 -2.84
CA ALA A 527 8.54 -6.35 -2.54
C ALA A 527 9.85 -6.84 -1.93
N VAL A 528 9.75 -7.76 -0.96
CA VAL A 528 10.90 -8.53 -0.47
C VAL A 528 10.55 -10.01 -0.50
N MET A 529 11.55 -10.87 -0.66
CA MET A 529 11.41 -12.32 -0.62
C MET A 529 12.51 -12.92 0.26
N HIS A 530 12.13 -13.90 1.06
CA HIS A 530 13.04 -14.84 1.70
C HIS A 530 12.95 -16.21 1.05
N ASP A 531 14.07 -16.76 0.64
CA ASP A 531 14.19 -18.16 0.23
C ASP A 531 14.82 -18.93 1.41
N SER A 532 13.99 -19.67 2.13
CA SER A 532 14.42 -20.40 3.33
C SER A 532 15.34 -21.58 3.04
N LYS A 533 15.36 -22.09 1.81
CA LYS A 533 16.27 -23.16 1.37
C LYS A 533 17.70 -22.67 1.19
N THR A 534 17.87 -21.48 0.62
CA THR A 534 19.19 -20.88 0.35
C THR A 534 19.63 -19.90 1.42
N ASN A 535 18.69 -19.47 2.27
CA ASN A 535 18.84 -18.38 3.23
C ASN A 535 19.31 -17.08 2.55
N ILE A 536 18.71 -16.76 1.41
CA ILE A 536 18.98 -15.55 0.63
C ILE A 536 17.73 -14.68 0.61
N ASN A 537 17.93 -13.37 0.78
CA ASN A 537 16.91 -12.36 0.70
C ASN A 537 16.99 -11.59 -0.63
N TYR A 538 15.83 -11.23 -1.15
CA TYR A 538 15.67 -10.48 -2.40
C TYR A 538 14.78 -9.27 -2.13
N GLY A 539 15.06 -8.15 -2.80
CA GLY A 539 14.28 -6.92 -2.66
C GLY A 539 14.10 -6.20 -4.00
N ALA A 540 12.95 -5.57 -4.16
CA ALA A 540 12.61 -4.80 -5.34
C ALA A 540 11.85 -3.52 -4.97
N SER A 541 12.07 -2.45 -5.73
CA SER A 541 11.41 -1.15 -5.56
C SER A 541 10.94 -0.64 -6.92
N ASP A 542 9.71 -0.15 -6.97
CA ASP A 542 9.04 0.34 -8.18
C ASP A 542 9.73 1.60 -8.75
N PRO A 543 10.04 1.64 -10.05
CA PRO A 543 10.62 2.83 -10.69
C PRO A 543 9.66 4.02 -10.77
N ARG A 544 8.39 3.85 -10.40
CA ARG A 544 7.39 4.94 -10.27
C ARG A 544 7.51 5.72 -8.96
N ALA A 545 8.50 5.38 -8.09
CA ALA A 545 8.79 6.03 -6.81
C ALA A 545 10.23 6.52 -6.72
N ASP A 546 10.52 7.42 -5.79
CA ASP A 546 11.87 7.89 -5.43
C ASP A 546 12.61 6.89 -4.50
N GLY A 547 12.15 5.64 -4.48
CA GLY A 547 12.54 4.61 -3.54
C GLY A 547 13.64 3.67 -4.00
N SER A 548 14.03 2.82 -3.09
CA SER A 548 15.03 1.76 -3.30
C SER A 548 14.76 0.54 -2.42
N ALA A 549 15.38 -0.58 -2.76
CA ALA A 549 15.52 -1.74 -1.88
C ALA A 549 16.96 -1.76 -1.37
N GLU A 550 17.15 -1.38 -0.10
CA GLU A 550 18.47 -1.25 0.51
C GLU A 550 18.80 -2.49 1.34
N PRO A 551 19.95 -3.13 1.09
CA PRO A 551 20.40 -4.23 1.90
C PRO A 551 20.89 -3.73 3.26
N GLU A 552 20.71 -4.53 4.29
CA GLU A 552 21.36 -4.34 5.57
C GLU A 552 22.88 -4.36 5.37
N PRO A 553 23.62 -3.33 5.84
CA PRO A 553 25.07 -3.32 5.81
C PRO A 553 25.66 -4.53 6.53
N PRO A 554 26.70 -5.19 5.99
CA PRO A 554 27.38 -6.26 6.69
C PRO A 554 28.05 -5.75 7.98
N PRO A 555 28.28 -6.61 8.98
CA PRO A 555 29.05 -6.25 10.16
C PRO A 555 30.41 -5.67 9.78
N MET A 556 30.82 -4.56 10.42
CA MET A 556 32.13 -3.94 10.19
C MET A 556 33.23 -4.76 10.81
N ASP A 557 32.93 -5.49 11.89
CA ASP A 557 33.85 -6.48 12.49
C ASP A 557 33.49 -7.88 11.94
N PRO A 558 34.41 -8.59 11.22
CA PRO A 558 34.14 -9.91 10.68
C PRO A 558 33.97 -10.98 11.78
N HIS A 559 34.13 -10.65 13.06
CA HIS A 559 33.93 -11.54 14.21
C HIS A 559 32.61 -11.30 14.97
N GLU A 560 31.83 -10.28 14.60
CA GLU A 560 30.44 -10.09 15.03
C GLU A 560 29.48 -10.74 14.02
#